data_6951c7ddc802d04072bd181f8b3f34ac
#
_entry.id   6951c7ddc802d04072bd181f8b3f34ac
#
_cell.length_a   1.000
_cell.length_b   1.000
_cell.length_c   1.000
_cell.angle_alpha   90.00
_cell.angle_beta   90.00
_cell.angle_gamma   90.00
#
_symmetry.space_group_name_H-M   'P 1'
#
loop_
_entity.id
_entity.type
_entity.pdbx_description
1 polymer ?
#
loop_
_entity_poly.entity_id
_entity_poly.type
_entity_poly.pdbx_seq_one_letter_code
_entity_poly.pdbx_strand_id
1 'polypeptide(L)' 'ARGDIEPKIAEIILTVCHAARRSYGPMRIHLQRTFENGASQAELAEALSYMLLPCGGPTLIDAVKIWEEEGLKNNCPSPY' A
#
# COMPACT_ATOMS: atom_id res chain seq x y z
N ALA A 1 16.20 2.86 -9.50
CA ALA A 1 15.12 3.20 -10.41
C ALA A 1 15.64 4.10 -11.52
N ARG A 2 15.08 3.98 -12.67
CA ARG A 2 15.55 4.72 -13.86
C ARG A 2 14.80 6.02 -14.07
N GLY A 3 13.72 6.22 -13.34
CA GLY A 3 12.94 7.44 -13.45
C GLY A 3 11.80 7.40 -14.46
N ASP A 4 11.59 6.28 -15.11
CA ASP A 4 10.48 6.12 -16.05
C ASP A 4 9.14 6.03 -15.32
N ILE A 5 9.16 5.60 -14.06
CA ILE A 5 7.96 5.51 -13.20
C ILE A 5 8.16 6.48 -12.04
N GLU A 6 7.14 7.28 -11.76
CA GLU A 6 7.20 8.22 -10.64
C GLU A 6 7.47 7.48 -9.33
N PRO A 7 8.26 8.06 -8.41
CA PRO A 7 8.52 7.43 -7.12
C PRO A 7 7.27 7.03 -6.36
N LYS A 8 6.22 7.84 -6.40
CA LYS A 8 4.94 7.53 -5.75
C LYS A 8 4.37 6.22 -6.31
N ILE A 9 4.36 6.06 -7.61
CA ILE A 9 3.81 4.87 -8.26
C ILE A 9 4.69 3.65 -7.95
N ALA A 10 6.01 3.81 -7.99
CA ALA A 10 6.94 2.72 -7.66
C ALA A 10 6.70 2.21 -6.24
N GLU A 11 6.52 3.12 -5.27
CA GLU A 11 6.29 2.71 -3.89
C GLU A 11 4.92 2.04 -3.72
N ILE A 12 3.90 2.49 -4.45
CA ILE A 12 2.59 1.81 -4.44
C ILE A 12 2.73 0.38 -4.95
N ILE A 13 3.44 0.21 -6.07
CA ILE A 13 3.66 -1.12 -6.64
C ILE A 13 4.38 -2.04 -5.65
N LEU A 14 5.44 -1.55 -5.01
CA LEU A 14 6.19 -2.33 -4.04
C LEU A 14 5.32 -2.68 -2.83
N THR A 15 4.51 -1.75 -2.35
CA THR A 15 3.59 -1.99 -1.24
C THR A 15 2.62 -3.13 -1.59
N VAL A 16 2.01 -3.07 -2.76
CA VAL A 16 1.04 -4.10 -3.19
C VAL A 16 1.73 -5.44 -3.38
N CYS A 17 2.92 -5.47 -3.95
CA CYS A 17 3.66 -6.71 -4.15
C CYS A 17 4.00 -7.38 -2.82
N HIS A 18 4.44 -6.62 -1.82
CA HIS A 18 4.75 -7.18 -0.51
C HIS A 18 3.48 -7.63 0.21
N ALA A 19 2.39 -6.86 0.07
CA ALA A 19 1.11 -7.24 0.64
C ALA A 19 0.63 -8.58 0.06
N ALA A 20 0.76 -8.76 -1.25
CA ALA A 20 0.35 -9.97 -1.94
C ALA A 20 1.15 -11.20 -1.45
N ARG A 21 2.39 -10.98 -1.11
CA ARG A 21 3.28 -12.05 -0.61
C ARG A 21 3.22 -12.21 0.91
N ARG A 22 2.38 -11.43 1.57
CA ARG A 22 2.28 -11.40 3.02
C ARG A 22 3.60 -11.03 3.72
N SER A 23 4.43 -10.26 3.04
CA SER A 23 5.69 -9.76 3.60
C SER A 23 5.43 -8.42 4.29
N TYR A 24 4.88 -8.47 5.51
CA TYR A 24 4.32 -7.29 6.15
C TYR A 24 5.37 -6.31 6.67
N GLY A 25 6.55 -6.79 7.06
CA GLY A 25 7.64 -5.89 7.44
C GLY A 25 8.04 -4.97 6.31
N PRO A 26 8.48 -5.51 5.16
CA PRO A 26 8.78 -4.69 3.99
C PRO A 26 7.57 -3.89 3.49
N MET A 27 6.36 -4.44 3.58
CA MET A 27 5.16 -3.71 3.20
C MET A 27 5.03 -2.42 3.98
N ARG A 28 5.24 -2.46 5.31
CA ARG A 28 5.13 -1.26 6.14
C ARG A 28 6.12 -0.19 5.74
N ILE A 29 7.34 -0.57 5.38
CA ILE A 29 8.37 0.38 4.94
C ILE A 29 7.94 1.07 3.65
N HIS A 30 7.51 0.30 2.66
CA HIS A 30 7.10 0.88 1.38
C HIS A 30 5.79 1.65 1.47
N LEU A 31 4.90 1.22 2.36
CA LEU A 31 3.67 1.95 2.61
C LEU A 31 3.96 3.34 3.17
N GLN A 32 4.89 3.43 4.11
CA GLN A 32 5.30 4.72 4.65
C GLN A 32 5.90 5.60 3.56
N ARG A 33 6.76 5.05 2.72
CA ARG A 33 7.34 5.77 1.59
C ARG A 33 6.27 6.22 0.59
N THR A 34 5.23 5.42 0.41
CA THR A 34 4.09 5.78 -0.43
C THR A 34 3.45 7.08 0.05
N PHE A 35 3.19 7.18 1.36
CA PHE A 35 2.63 8.40 1.94
C PHE A 35 3.63 9.56 1.82
N GLU A 36 4.91 9.31 2.06
CA GLU A 36 5.95 10.35 1.96
C GLU A 36 6.05 10.92 0.54
N ASN A 37 5.75 10.11 -0.45
CA ASN A 37 5.76 10.54 -1.86
C ASN A 37 4.42 11.12 -2.32
N GLY A 38 3.50 11.36 -1.40
CA GLY A 38 2.29 12.11 -1.67
C GLY A 38 1.12 11.32 -2.25
N ALA A 39 1.14 9.99 -2.12
CA ALA A 39 0.01 9.19 -2.57
C ALA A 39 -1.22 9.51 -1.72
N SER A 40 -2.37 9.55 -2.37
CA SER A 40 -3.63 9.74 -1.66
C SER A 40 -4.16 8.41 -1.14
N GLN A 41 -5.03 8.49 -0.15
CA GLN A 41 -5.72 7.30 0.35
C GLN A 41 -6.54 6.63 -0.77
N ALA A 42 -7.14 7.43 -1.65
CA ALA A 42 -7.92 6.91 -2.77
C ALA A 42 -7.05 6.12 -3.74
N GLU A 43 -5.85 6.62 -4.05
CA GLU A 43 -4.92 5.92 -4.92
C GLU A 43 -4.52 4.57 -4.33
N LEU A 44 -4.23 4.55 -3.04
CA LEU A 44 -3.83 3.34 -2.36
C LEU A 44 -4.99 2.34 -2.25
N ALA A 45 -6.19 2.83 -1.96
CA ALA A 45 -7.38 1.98 -1.91
C ALA A 45 -7.61 1.29 -3.26
N GLU A 46 -7.51 2.04 -4.34
CA GLU A 46 -7.66 1.46 -5.68
C GLU A 46 -6.59 0.42 -5.96
N ALA A 47 -5.33 0.73 -5.64
CA ALA A 47 -4.21 -0.19 -5.87
C ALA A 47 -4.40 -1.50 -5.09
N LEU A 48 -4.79 -1.40 -3.83
CA LEU A 48 -5.02 -2.59 -3.01
C LEU A 48 -6.23 -3.41 -3.49
N SER A 49 -7.25 -2.73 -4.02
CA SER A 49 -8.44 -3.44 -4.52
C SER A 49 -8.11 -4.38 -5.68
N TYR A 50 -7.09 -4.07 -6.45
CA TYR A 50 -6.66 -4.92 -7.57
C TYR A 50 -6.07 -6.25 -7.11
N MET A 51 -5.74 -6.38 -5.83
CA MET A 51 -5.26 -7.65 -5.27
C MET A 51 -6.36 -8.68 -5.10
N LEU A 52 -7.61 -8.26 -5.07
CA LEU A 52 -8.72 -9.13 -4.67
C LEU A 52 -8.81 -10.39 -5.51
N LEU A 53 -8.76 -10.26 -6.82
CA LEU A 53 -8.87 -11.41 -7.72
C LEU A 53 -7.65 -12.36 -7.62
N PRO A 54 -6.41 -11.87 -7.73
CA PRO A 54 -5.26 -12.81 -7.68
C PRO A 54 -4.93 -13.34 -6.29
N CYS A 55 -5.24 -12.58 -5.24
CA CYS A 55 -4.78 -12.92 -3.88
C CYS A 55 -5.88 -13.35 -2.93
N GLY A 56 -7.14 -13.01 -3.22
CA GLY A 56 -8.28 -13.37 -2.38
C GLY A 56 -8.55 -12.40 -1.26
N GLY A 57 -9.76 -12.50 -0.69
CA GLY A 57 -10.25 -11.60 0.35
C GLY A 57 -9.44 -11.59 1.63
N PRO A 58 -9.06 -12.76 2.20
CA PRO A 58 -8.28 -12.75 3.45
C PRO A 58 -6.95 -11.99 3.34
N THR A 59 -6.24 -12.13 2.22
CA THR A 59 -4.99 -11.39 2.01
C THR A 59 -5.25 -9.89 1.92
N LEU A 60 -6.33 -9.49 1.24
CA LEU A 60 -6.71 -8.09 1.15
C LEU A 60 -7.07 -7.52 2.52
N ILE A 61 -7.81 -8.27 3.33
CA ILE A 61 -8.20 -7.82 4.68
C ILE A 61 -6.96 -7.56 5.53
N ASP A 62 -5.98 -8.47 5.51
CA ASP A 62 -4.75 -8.30 6.25
C ASP A 62 -3.97 -7.07 5.77
N ALA A 63 -3.92 -6.86 4.46
CA ALA A 63 -3.25 -5.70 3.89
C ALA A 63 -3.93 -4.40 4.31
N VAL A 64 -5.26 -4.38 4.36
CA VAL A 64 -6.02 -3.19 4.79
C VAL A 64 -5.73 -2.87 6.25
N LYS A 65 -5.61 -3.89 7.10
CA LYS A 65 -5.28 -3.67 8.52
C LYS A 65 -3.90 -2.99 8.65
N ILE A 66 -2.91 -3.46 7.91
CA ILE A 66 -1.58 -2.84 7.91
C ILE A 66 -1.67 -1.40 7.43
N TRP A 67 -2.42 -1.15 6.37
CA TRP A 67 -2.63 0.17 5.82
C TRP A 67 -3.24 1.13 6.85
N GLU A 68 -4.27 0.68 7.57
CA GLU A 68 -4.89 1.50 8.61
C GLU A 68 -3.89 1.86 9.70
N GLU A 69 -3.11 0.89 10.17
CA GLU A 69 -2.10 1.13 11.20
C GLU A 69 -1.07 2.17 10.75
N GLU A 70 -0.55 2.04 9.54
CA GLU A 70 0.45 2.98 9.03
C GLU A 70 -0.16 4.35 8.74
N GLY A 71 -1.41 4.38 8.29
CA GLY A 71 -2.12 5.63 8.08
C GLY A 71 -2.25 6.43 9.37
N LEU A 72 -2.57 5.76 10.48
CA LEU A 72 -2.67 6.41 11.77
C LEU A 72 -1.32 6.94 12.24
N LYS A 73 -0.24 6.16 12.04
CA LYS A 73 1.10 6.60 12.40
C LYS A 73 1.53 7.85 11.63
N ASN A 74 1.06 8.00 10.42
CA ASN A 74 1.45 9.12 9.54
C ASN A 74 0.40 10.23 9.55
N ASN A 75 -0.55 10.19 10.49
CA ASN A 75 -1.63 11.17 10.61
C ASN A 75 -2.46 11.30 9.32
N CYS A 76 -2.58 10.21 8.58
CA CYS A 76 -3.41 10.18 7.39
C CYS A 76 -4.85 9.89 7.78
N PRO A 77 -5.84 10.45 7.05
CA PRO A 77 -7.24 10.12 7.32
C PRO A 77 -7.49 8.63 7.07
N SER A 78 -8.48 8.10 7.82
CA SER A 78 -8.91 6.73 7.58
C SER A 78 -9.39 6.57 6.13
N PRO A 79 -9.17 5.41 5.50
CA PRO A 79 -9.70 5.14 4.17
C PRO A 79 -11.22 4.95 4.13
N TYR A 80 -11.85 4.85 5.28
CA TYR A 80 -13.30 4.59 5.38
C TYR A 80 -14.10 5.78 5.87
#